data_f6293702d8a9c6468d0c02d5fac16990
#
_entry.id   f6293702d8a9c6468d0c02d5fac16990
#
_cell.length_a   1.000
_cell.length_b   1.000
_cell.length_c   1.000
_cell.angle_alpha   90.00
_cell.angle_beta   90.00
_cell.angle_gamma   90.00
#
_symmetry.space_group_name_H-M   'P 1'
#
loop_
_entity.id
_entity.type
_entity.pdbx_description
1 polymer ?
#
loop_
_entity_poly.entity_id
_entity_poly.type
_entity_poly.pdbx_seq_one_letter_code
_entity_poly.pdbx_strand_id
1 'polypeptide(L)'
;MLVVIVGESCVGKSTLAQRLQELMGGEVYTGKDYLRLAKNEAIAKKLFARKLTEAVTGENLIYVISEQEHLSLIPQGAVVIRMTADLALILERFALRMRGNLPQPVRQMLERKHGCFDNLPCAYHIHNSLQIDEVCRDLVKQPDAGKKE
;
A
#
# COMPACT_ATOMS: atom_id res chain seq x y z
N MET A 1 1.72 1.66 14.95
CA MET A 1 2.13 0.66 13.94
C MET A 1 2.02 1.27 12.55
N LEU A 2 3.06 1.11 11.74
CA LEU A 2 3.03 1.52 10.33
C LEU A 2 2.80 0.30 9.46
N VAL A 3 1.72 0.32 8.69
CA VAL A 3 1.41 -0.72 7.70
C VAL A 3 1.58 -0.12 6.32
N VAL A 4 2.39 -0.76 5.48
CA VAL A 4 2.63 -0.32 4.11
C VAL A 4 2.07 -1.37 3.16
N ILE A 5 1.11 -0.97 2.33
CA ILE A 5 0.47 -1.85 1.36
C ILE A 5 1.06 -1.54 -0.01
N VAL A 6 1.69 -2.54 -0.63
CA VAL A 6 2.37 -2.37 -1.92
C VAL A 6 1.77 -3.29 -2.97
N GLY A 7 1.53 -2.78 -4.15
CA GLY A 7 1.04 -3.58 -5.26
C GLY A 7 0.76 -2.75 -6.49
N GLU A 8 0.61 -3.45 -7.61
CA GLU A 8 0.25 -2.84 -8.88
C GLU A 8 -1.17 -2.27 -8.84
N SER A 9 -1.55 -1.52 -9.86
CA SER A 9 -2.92 -1.01 -9.97
C SER A 9 -3.92 -2.17 -9.99
N CYS A 10 -5.06 -1.97 -9.37
CA CYS A 10 -6.19 -2.91 -9.42
C CYS A 10 -5.98 -4.27 -8.73
N VAL A 11 -5.05 -4.35 -7.78
CA VAL A 11 -4.88 -5.59 -7.00
C VAL A 11 -5.69 -5.61 -5.70
N GLY A 12 -6.42 -4.52 -5.38
CA GLY A 12 -7.28 -4.48 -4.20
C GLY A 12 -6.71 -3.73 -3.00
N LYS A 13 -5.66 -2.92 -3.20
CA LYS A 13 -5.01 -2.18 -2.12
C LYS A 13 -5.95 -1.25 -1.36
N SER A 14 -6.81 -0.54 -2.07
CA SER A 14 -7.75 0.41 -1.45
C SER A 14 -8.75 -0.30 -0.53
N THR A 15 -9.21 -1.46 -0.94
CA THR A 15 -10.13 -2.28 -0.14
C THR A 15 -9.46 -2.74 1.15
N LEU A 16 -8.21 -3.20 1.05
CA LEU A 16 -7.45 -3.60 2.23
C LEU A 16 -7.20 -2.42 3.17
N ALA A 17 -6.78 -1.27 2.59
CA ALA A 17 -6.50 -0.08 3.39
C ALA A 17 -7.75 0.38 4.16
N GLN A 18 -8.89 0.42 3.48
CA GLN A 18 -10.15 0.79 4.13
C GLN A 18 -10.51 -0.16 5.26
N ARG A 19 -10.37 -1.45 5.02
CA ARG A 19 -10.68 -2.45 6.04
C ARG A 19 -9.77 -2.35 7.26
N LEU A 20 -8.48 -2.15 7.03
CA LEU A 20 -7.53 -1.97 8.12
C LEU A 20 -7.82 -0.69 8.89
N GLN A 21 -8.18 0.40 8.22
CA GLN A 21 -8.53 1.65 8.87
C GLN A 21 -9.76 1.47 9.76
N GLU A 22 -10.76 0.72 9.31
CA GLU A 22 -11.96 0.41 10.12
C GLU A 22 -11.61 -0.39 11.36
N LEU A 23 -10.65 -1.31 11.25
CA LEU A 23 -10.27 -2.19 12.36
C LEU A 23 -9.28 -1.57 13.33
N MET A 24 -8.33 -0.77 12.84
CA MET A 24 -7.19 -0.27 13.61
C MET A 24 -7.24 1.22 13.86
N GLY A 25 -8.03 1.95 13.08
CA GLY A 25 -7.98 3.40 13.06
C GLY A 25 -6.73 3.92 12.37
N GLY A 26 -6.49 5.22 12.50
CA GLY A 26 -5.30 5.86 11.93
C GLY A 26 -5.55 6.52 10.59
N GLU A 27 -4.52 7.21 10.11
CA GLU A 27 -4.57 7.90 8.83
C GLU A 27 -4.18 6.97 7.69
N VAL A 28 -4.73 7.24 6.50
CA VAL A 28 -4.35 6.54 5.26
C VAL A 28 -3.74 7.57 4.32
N TYR A 29 -2.53 7.28 3.85
CA TYR A 29 -1.85 8.03 2.80
C TYR A 29 -1.68 7.13 1.59
N THR A 30 -1.90 7.66 0.40
CA THR A 30 -1.72 6.93 -0.85
C THR A 30 -0.79 7.71 -1.78
N GLY A 31 0.26 7.07 -2.27
CA GLY A 31 1.16 7.66 -3.25
C GLY A 31 1.75 8.99 -2.82
N LYS A 32 1.34 10.06 -3.49
CA LYS A 32 1.86 11.41 -3.26
C LYS A 32 0.96 12.27 -2.36
N ASP A 33 0.09 11.65 -1.59
CA ASP A 33 -0.76 12.40 -0.66
C ASP A 33 0.05 13.26 0.32
N TYR A 34 1.32 12.92 0.54
CA TYR A 34 2.20 13.70 1.40
C TYR A 34 2.41 15.14 0.92
N LEU A 35 2.11 15.42 -0.35
CA LEU A 35 2.23 16.78 -0.88
C LEU A 35 1.33 17.80 -0.16
N ARG A 36 0.30 17.33 0.54
CA ARG A 36 -0.57 18.21 1.34
C ARG A 36 0.10 18.69 2.63
N LEU A 37 1.24 18.11 3.02
CA LEU A 37 1.92 18.46 4.27
C LEU A 37 2.69 19.77 4.21
N ALA A 38 3.08 20.23 3.02
CA ALA A 38 3.79 21.49 2.85
C ALA A 38 3.70 21.94 1.40
N LYS A 39 3.88 23.25 1.16
CA LYS A 39 3.86 23.79 -0.20
C LYS A 39 5.08 23.36 -1.01
N ASN A 40 6.24 23.23 -0.37
CA ASN A 40 7.45 22.75 -1.02
C ASN A 40 7.49 21.23 -1.00
N GLU A 41 7.63 20.61 -2.19
CA GLU A 41 7.61 19.16 -2.31
C GLU A 41 8.72 18.48 -1.50
N ALA A 42 9.94 19.01 -1.52
CA ALA A 42 11.05 18.45 -0.78
C ALA A 42 10.78 18.47 0.75
N ILE A 43 10.20 19.57 1.23
CA ILE A 43 9.85 19.71 2.64
C ILE A 43 8.71 18.73 2.98
N ALA A 44 7.69 18.64 2.13
CA ALA A 44 6.58 17.71 2.33
C ALA A 44 7.07 16.27 2.43
N LYS A 45 8.02 15.90 1.57
CA LYS A 45 8.59 14.56 1.56
C LYS A 45 9.37 14.26 2.84
N LYS A 46 10.13 15.23 3.34
CA LYS A 46 10.86 15.08 4.61
C LYS A 46 9.91 14.95 5.79
N LEU A 47 8.85 15.76 5.83
CA LEU A 47 7.86 15.67 6.89
C LEU A 47 7.15 14.32 6.86
N PHE A 48 6.87 13.81 5.67
CA PHE A 48 6.23 12.51 5.52
C PHE A 48 7.15 11.38 5.97
N ALA A 49 8.43 11.43 5.59
CA ALA A 49 9.40 10.43 6.03
C ALA A 49 9.49 10.36 7.55
N ARG A 50 9.48 11.52 8.21
CA ARG A 50 9.46 11.59 9.68
C ARG A 50 8.18 11.00 10.24
N LYS A 51 7.04 11.33 9.64
CA LYS A 51 5.73 10.83 10.05
C LYS A 51 5.66 9.31 9.97
N LEU A 52 6.21 8.74 8.89
CA LEU A 52 6.27 7.29 8.73
C LEU A 52 7.14 6.64 9.80
N THR A 53 8.32 7.21 10.04
CA THR A 53 9.25 6.69 11.06
C THR A 53 8.61 6.72 12.46
N GLU A 54 7.94 7.81 12.80
CA GLU A 54 7.25 7.94 14.09
C GLU A 54 6.11 6.94 14.22
N ALA A 55 5.42 6.63 13.13
CA ALA A 55 4.30 5.69 13.13
C ALA A 55 4.73 4.25 13.43
N VAL A 56 5.99 3.89 13.14
CA VAL A 56 6.49 2.54 13.41
C VAL A 56 6.26 2.14 14.86
N THR A 57 6.48 3.07 15.79
CA THR A 57 6.30 2.83 17.23
C THR A 57 5.22 3.70 17.85
N GLY A 58 4.44 4.40 17.04
CA GLY A 58 3.42 5.34 17.51
C GLY A 58 2.02 4.97 17.03
N GLU A 59 1.25 6.00 16.71
CA GLU A 59 -0.12 5.82 16.23
C GLU A 59 -0.16 5.07 14.90
N ASN A 60 -1.26 4.39 14.66
CA ASN A 60 -1.43 3.61 13.43
C ASN A 60 -1.47 4.52 12.20
N LEU A 61 -0.73 4.13 11.17
CA LEU A 61 -0.73 4.81 9.89
C LEU A 61 -0.63 3.75 8.78
N ILE A 62 -1.41 3.95 7.74
CA ILE A 62 -1.43 3.06 6.57
C ILE A 62 -0.94 3.85 5.37
N TYR A 63 0.09 3.33 4.67
CA TYR A 63 0.61 3.94 3.45
C TYR A 63 0.44 2.97 2.29
N VAL A 64 -0.23 3.43 1.22
CA VAL A 64 -0.52 2.61 0.04
C VAL A 64 0.41 3.05 -1.10
N ILE A 65 1.18 2.11 -1.63
CA ILE A 65 2.17 2.34 -2.69
C ILE A 65 1.80 1.59 -3.96
N SER A 66 1.73 2.31 -5.07
CA SER A 66 1.52 1.73 -6.40
C SER A 66 2.71 1.93 -7.32
N GLU A 67 3.67 2.79 -6.95
CA GLU A 67 4.82 3.13 -7.77
C GLU A 67 6.13 2.77 -7.06
N GLN A 68 7.08 2.21 -7.81
CA GLN A 68 8.37 1.80 -7.24
C GLN A 68 9.15 2.95 -6.61
N GLU A 69 8.98 4.16 -7.13
CA GLU A 69 9.69 5.34 -6.61
C GLU A 69 9.41 5.60 -5.14
N HIS A 70 8.27 5.17 -4.63
CA HIS A 70 7.88 5.39 -3.24
C HIS A 70 8.42 4.33 -2.27
N LEU A 71 9.01 3.26 -2.77
CA LEU A 71 9.56 2.20 -1.92
C LEU A 71 10.67 2.71 -1.01
N SER A 72 11.43 3.71 -1.47
CA SER A 72 12.52 4.30 -0.68
C SER A 72 12.03 5.05 0.56
N LEU A 73 10.74 5.34 0.64
CA LEU A 73 10.15 6.02 1.79
C LEU A 73 9.83 5.06 2.94
N ILE A 74 9.82 3.76 2.69
CA ILE A 74 9.46 2.77 3.72
C ILE A 74 10.56 2.69 4.77
N PRO A 75 10.28 3.06 6.04
CA PRO A 75 11.28 2.96 7.09
C PRO A 75 11.41 1.53 7.60
N GLN A 76 12.52 1.26 8.27
CA GLN A 76 12.72 -0.02 8.94
C GLN A 76 11.69 -0.16 10.05
N GLY A 77 11.15 -1.36 10.20
CA GLY A 77 10.14 -1.64 11.22
C GLY A 77 8.70 -1.55 10.71
N ALA A 78 8.49 -1.10 9.48
CA ALA A 78 7.15 -1.10 8.87
C ALA A 78 6.68 -2.53 8.61
N VAL A 79 5.38 -2.76 8.76
CA VAL A 79 4.76 -4.02 8.37
C VAL A 79 4.36 -3.90 6.90
N VAL A 80 5.07 -4.59 6.03
CA VAL A 80 4.83 -4.52 4.58
C VAL A 80 3.90 -5.64 4.15
N ILE A 81 2.81 -5.27 3.48
CA ILE A 81 1.87 -6.21 2.86
C ILE A 81 1.99 -6.06 1.36
N ARG A 82 2.41 -7.11 0.68
CA ARG A 82 2.51 -7.12 -0.78
C ARG A 82 1.24 -7.76 -1.35
N MET A 83 0.56 -7.03 -2.22
CA MET A 83 -0.64 -7.52 -2.90
C MET A 83 -0.36 -7.75 -4.38
N THR A 84 -0.73 -8.90 -4.88
CA THR A 84 -0.56 -9.28 -6.27
C THR A 84 -1.87 -9.81 -6.83
N ALA A 85 -1.97 -9.86 -8.16
CA ALA A 85 -3.07 -10.49 -8.87
C ALA A 85 -2.54 -10.93 -10.24
N ASP A 86 -3.25 -11.87 -10.87
CA ASP A 86 -2.90 -12.29 -12.22
C ASP A 86 -3.09 -11.14 -13.20
N LEU A 87 -2.20 -11.04 -14.19
CA LEU A 87 -2.26 -9.95 -15.16
C LEU A 87 -3.62 -9.86 -15.84
N ALA A 88 -4.22 -10.99 -16.19
CA ALA A 88 -5.54 -11.00 -16.83
C ALA A 88 -6.59 -10.31 -15.97
N LEU A 89 -6.56 -10.53 -14.65
CA LEU A 89 -7.49 -9.91 -13.72
C LEU A 89 -7.23 -8.41 -13.58
N ILE A 90 -5.96 -8.01 -13.55
CA ILE A 90 -5.58 -6.59 -13.49
C ILE A 90 -6.11 -5.86 -14.73
N LEU A 91 -5.90 -6.43 -15.91
CA LEU A 91 -6.37 -5.85 -17.17
C LEU A 91 -7.89 -5.72 -17.21
N GLU A 92 -8.59 -6.75 -16.75
CA GLU A 92 -10.06 -6.76 -16.69
C GLU A 92 -10.57 -5.65 -15.76
N ARG A 93 -10.01 -5.55 -14.55
CA ARG A 93 -10.42 -4.55 -13.57
C ARG A 93 -10.12 -3.13 -14.03
N PHE A 94 -8.97 -2.94 -14.68
CA PHE A 94 -8.60 -1.62 -15.19
C PHE A 94 -9.52 -1.21 -16.35
N ALA A 95 -9.86 -2.15 -17.25
CA ALA A 95 -10.80 -1.90 -18.33
C ALA A 95 -12.16 -1.47 -17.79
N LEU A 96 -12.64 -2.11 -16.72
CA LEU A 96 -13.90 -1.74 -16.08
C LEU A 96 -13.88 -0.30 -15.57
N ARG A 97 -12.75 0.14 -14.97
CA ARG A 97 -12.59 1.52 -14.52
C ARG A 97 -12.64 2.50 -15.67
N MET A 98 -12.22 2.09 -16.86
CA MET A 98 -12.24 2.89 -18.08
C MET A 98 -13.48 2.63 -18.93
N ARG A 99 -14.57 2.17 -18.30
CA ARG A 99 -15.86 1.91 -18.94
C ARG A 99 -15.80 0.87 -20.06
N GLY A 100 -14.96 -0.15 -19.85
CA GLY A 100 -14.85 -1.28 -20.77
C GLY A 100 -13.89 -1.06 -21.93
N ASN A 101 -13.25 0.12 -22.01
CA ASN A 101 -12.31 0.42 -23.08
C ASN A 101 -10.90 0.56 -22.48
N LEU A 102 -10.01 -0.35 -22.86
CA LEU A 102 -8.61 -0.30 -22.42
C LEU A 102 -7.72 0.09 -23.60
N PRO A 103 -7.26 1.36 -23.67
CA PRO A 103 -6.39 1.79 -24.74
C PRO A 103 -5.10 0.98 -24.78
N GLN A 104 -4.57 0.73 -25.96
CA GLN A 104 -3.37 -0.07 -26.13
C GLN A 104 -2.15 0.45 -25.35
N PRO A 105 -1.87 1.78 -25.32
CA PRO A 105 -0.74 2.27 -24.52
C PRO A 105 -0.89 1.97 -23.02
N VAL A 106 -2.11 2.03 -22.48
CA VAL A 106 -2.40 1.72 -21.09
C VAL A 106 -2.17 0.22 -20.82
N ARG A 107 -2.68 -0.63 -21.71
CA ARG A 107 -2.49 -2.07 -21.62
C ARG A 107 -1.00 -2.43 -21.60
N GLN A 108 -0.22 -1.84 -22.51
CA GLN A 108 1.21 -2.08 -22.58
C GLN A 108 1.93 -1.63 -21.30
N MET A 109 1.51 -0.50 -20.71
CA MET A 109 2.05 -0.02 -19.45
C MET A 109 1.81 -1.03 -18.33
N LEU A 110 0.58 -1.54 -18.22
CA LEU A 110 0.24 -2.54 -17.20
C LEU A 110 1.01 -3.83 -17.37
N GLU A 111 1.18 -4.27 -18.61
CA GLU A 111 1.97 -5.47 -18.92
C GLU A 111 3.45 -5.31 -18.54
N ARG A 112 4.03 -4.14 -18.81
CA ARG A 112 5.43 -3.86 -18.46
C ARG A 112 5.65 -3.78 -16.95
N LYS A 113 4.68 -3.23 -16.23
CA LYS A 113 4.80 -3.09 -14.77
C LYS A 113 4.47 -4.37 -14.02
N HIS A 114 3.86 -5.35 -14.69
CA HIS A 114 3.45 -6.57 -14.01
C HIS A 114 4.65 -7.28 -13.38
N GLY A 115 4.53 -7.60 -12.11
CA GLY A 115 5.60 -8.26 -11.36
C GLY A 115 6.66 -7.32 -10.81
N CYS A 116 6.51 -6.00 -10.95
CA CYS A 116 7.55 -5.04 -10.53
C CYS A 116 7.84 -5.06 -9.02
N PHE A 117 6.95 -5.58 -8.20
CA PHE A 117 7.14 -5.70 -6.76
C PHE A 117 7.43 -7.13 -6.29
N ASP A 118 7.60 -8.08 -7.20
CA ASP A 118 7.71 -9.50 -6.83
C ASP A 118 8.90 -9.81 -5.92
N ASN A 119 9.95 -9.01 -5.98
CA ASN A 119 11.16 -9.23 -5.17
C ASN A 119 11.17 -8.42 -3.87
N LEU A 120 10.13 -7.67 -3.58
CA LEU A 120 10.06 -6.87 -2.37
C LEU A 120 9.83 -7.77 -1.15
N PRO A 121 10.71 -7.70 -0.12
CA PRO A 121 10.45 -8.42 1.12
C PRO A 121 9.18 -7.92 1.78
N CYS A 122 8.38 -8.83 2.32
CA CYS A 122 7.12 -8.47 2.94
C CYS A 122 6.81 -9.39 4.12
N ALA A 123 6.04 -8.86 5.09
CA ALA A 123 5.54 -9.65 6.21
C ALA A 123 4.35 -10.51 5.79
N TYR A 124 3.55 -10.00 4.86
CA TYR A 124 2.38 -10.71 4.34
C TYR A 124 2.30 -10.57 2.83
N HIS A 125 1.87 -11.64 2.17
CA HIS A 125 1.61 -11.64 0.73
C HIS A 125 0.16 -12.04 0.48
N ILE A 126 -0.61 -11.16 -0.15
CA ILE A 126 -2.01 -11.41 -0.50
C ILE A 126 -2.10 -11.52 -2.02
N HIS A 127 -2.47 -12.69 -2.52
CA HIS A 127 -2.71 -12.91 -3.94
C HIS A 127 -4.21 -13.11 -4.24
N ASN A 128 -4.96 -13.52 -3.23
CA ASN A 128 -6.38 -13.85 -3.36
C ASN A 128 -7.15 -13.04 -2.32
N SER A 129 -8.28 -12.45 -2.70
CA SER A 129 -9.11 -11.65 -1.81
C SER A 129 -9.56 -12.41 -0.54
N LEU A 130 -9.61 -13.74 -0.60
CA LEU A 130 -9.96 -14.54 0.58
C LEU A 130 -8.92 -14.45 1.69
N GLN A 131 -7.68 -14.08 1.35
CA GLN A 131 -6.60 -13.93 2.33
C GLN A 131 -6.68 -12.64 3.12
N ILE A 132 -7.47 -11.67 2.65
CA ILE A 132 -7.57 -10.34 3.29
C ILE A 132 -8.02 -10.45 4.74
N ASP A 133 -9.08 -11.22 5.00
CA ASP A 133 -9.63 -11.36 6.35
C ASP A 133 -8.63 -11.98 7.31
N GLU A 134 -7.89 -12.98 6.85
CA GLU A 134 -6.89 -13.67 7.66
C GLU A 134 -5.75 -12.72 8.04
N VAL A 135 -5.24 -11.95 7.06
CA VAL A 135 -4.17 -10.98 7.31
C VAL A 135 -4.65 -9.89 8.27
N CYS A 136 -5.86 -9.39 8.09
CA CYS A 136 -6.43 -8.37 8.96
C CYS A 136 -6.54 -8.87 10.40
N ARG A 137 -7.02 -10.09 10.60
CA ARG A 137 -7.13 -10.68 11.93
C ARG A 137 -5.77 -10.82 12.58
N ASP A 138 -4.78 -11.25 11.82
CA ASP A 138 -3.42 -11.43 12.34
C ASP A 138 -2.80 -10.10 12.76
N LEU A 139 -2.97 -9.06 11.94
CA LEU A 139 -2.45 -7.73 12.24
C LEU A 139 -3.08 -7.13 13.50
N VAL A 140 -4.39 -7.29 13.67
CA VAL A 140 -5.11 -6.76 14.82
C VAL A 140 -4.67 -7.43 16.11
N LYS A 141 -4.24 -8.69 16.05
CA LYS A 141 -3.77 -9.43 17.22
C LYS A 141 -2.35 -9.08 17.62
N GLN A 142 -1.56 -8.47 16.72
CA GLN A 142 -0.18 -8.14 17.04
C GLN A 142 -0.14 -7.02 18.07
N PRO A 143 0.73 -7.13 19.10
CA PRO A 143 0.93 -6.03 20.00
C PRO A 143 1.56 -4.87 19.23
N ASP A 144 1.09 -3.66 19.51
CA ASP A 144 1.67 -2.46 18.96
C ASP A 144 3.10 -2.34 19.50
N ALA A 145 4.08 -2.19 18.59
CA ALA A 145 5.48 -2.08 18.98
C ALA A 145 5.73 -0.91 19.93
N GLY A 146 4.96 0.18 19.79
CA GLY A 146 5.05 1.33 20.66
C GLY A 146 4.47 1.12 22.06
N LYS A 147 3.73 0.05 22.27
CA LYS A 147 3.10 -0.30 23.54
C LYS A 147 3.72 -1.53 24.16
N LYS A 148 4.92 -1.86 23.75
CA LYS A 148 5.61 -3.04 24.25
C LYS A 148 5.91 -2.85 25.73
N GLU A 149 5.45 -3.73 26.49
CA GLU A 149 5.64 -3.73 27.95
C GLU A 149 7.07 -4.15 28.34
#